data_22bcb303278970524e8a7772771a0a45
#
_entry.id   22bcb303278970524e8a7772771a0a45
#
_cell.length_a   1.000
_cell.length_b   1.000
_cell.length_c   1.000
_cell.angle_alpha   90.00
_cell.angle_beta   90.00
_cell.angle_gamma   90.00
#
_symmetry.space_group_name_H-M   'P 1'
#
loop_
_entity.id
_entity.type
_entity.pdbx_description
1 polymer ?
#
loop_
_entity_poly.entity_id
_entity_poly.type
_entity_poly.pdbx_seq_one_letter_code
_entity_poly.pdbx_strand_id
1 'polypeptide(L)'
;MDMAMTPPVSTADPFSREFFADPFPTHAALRDAGPVVRLSRYDIWAVARYEEVYRTLRDWETFTSARGVGLSDFKKEPPWRLPSLLLETDPPFHDRIRKVLNRVLSPSAMKTLRERFAAAADALVDQLLQRDTFDAVPELSEAFPLAVFPDAIGMPPGERHNLLPYGNMVFNSFGPHNDFFIDAAHDAAPAMAWVQAQSQRANLSDDGFGAEIHAAVATGELTEAEAPMVVRSLL
;
A
#
# COMPACT_ATOMS: atom_id res chain seq x y z
N MET A 1 35.80 -18.48 -18.53
CA MET A 1 35.24 -17.34 -19.27
C MET A 1 33.73 -17.52 -19.23
N ASP A 2 33.12 -16.92 -18.21
CA ASP A 2 31.67 -17.04 -17.97
C ASP A 2 31.00 -16.24 -19.09
N MET A 3 30.36 -16.90 -20.02
CA MET A 3 29.54 -16.20 -21.02
C MET A 3 28.38 -15.55 -20.26
N ALA A 4 28.42 -14.23 -20.13
CA ALA A 4 27.31 -13.47 -19.58
C ALA A 4 26.05 -13.85 -20.38
N MET A 5 25.21 -14.70 -19.80
CA MET A 5 23.95 -15.09 -20.42
C MET A 5 23.09 -13.83 -20.55
N THR A 6 22.71 -13.50 -21.78
CA THR A 6 21.74 -12.42 -22.01
C THR A 6 20.42 -12.83 -21.36
N PRO A 7 19.91 -12.01 -20.44
CA PRO A 7 18.64 -12.32 -19.78
C PRO A 7 17.52 -12.49 -20.79
N PRO A 8 16.59 -13.43 -20.56
CA PRO A 8 15.44 -13.63 -21.44
C PRO A 8 14.54 -12.40 -21.49
N VAL A 9 13.90 -12.22 -22.64
CA VAL A 9 12.98 -11.10 -22.87
C VAL A 9 11.55 -11.65 -22.96
N SER A 10 10.63 -11.04 -22.24
CA SER A 10 9.19 -11.34 -22.27
C SER A 10 8.40 -10.13 -22.74
N THR A 11 7.33 -10.38 -23.51
CA THR A 11 6.34 -9.39 -23.91
C THR A 11 5.13 -9.36 -22.96
N ALA A 12 5.16 -10.13 -21.88
CA ALA A 12 4.08 -10.18 -20.90
C ALA A 12 3.77 -8.79 -20.34
N ASP A 13 2.48 -8.53 -20.15
CA ASP A 13 1.97 -7.31 -19.56
C ASP A 13 1.33 -7.62 -18.19
N PRO A 14 2.08 -7.45 -17.08
CA PRO A 14 1.55 -7.72 -15.74
C PRO A 14 0.56 -6.66 -15.23
N PHE A 15 0.20 -5.69 -16.06
CA PHE A 15 -0.75 -4.62 -15.74
C PHE A 15 -1.98 -4.66 -16.65
N SER A 16 -2.18 -5.73 -17.43
CA SER A 16 -3.33 -5.88 -18.31
C SER A 16 -4.53 -6.52 -17.59
N ARG A 17 -5.74 -6.31 -18.13
CA ARG A 17 -6.96 -6.96 -17.62
C ARG A 17 -6.87 -8.47 -17.71
N GLU A 18 -6.28 -8.99 -18.78
CA GLU A 18 -6.08 -10.42 -19.01
C GLU A 18 -5.17 -11.03 -17.94
N PHE A 19 -4.09 -10.31 -17.58
CA PHE A 19 -3.21 -10.74 -16.51
C PHE A 19 -3.94 -10.78 -15.15
N PHE A 20 -4.71 -9.75 -14.82
CA PHE A 20 -5.46 -9.73 -13.55
C PHE A 20 -6.60 -10.77 -13.51
N ALA A 21 -7.16 -11.15 -14.66
CA ALA A 21 -8.16 -12.22 -14.72
C ALA A 21 -7.58 -13.61 -14.39
N ASP A 22 -6.35 -13.90 -14.84
CA ASP A 22 -5.61 -15.13 -14.51
C ASP A 22 -4.10 -14.88 -14.55
N PRO A 23 -3.46 -14.49 -13.43
CA PRO A 23 -2.04 -14.17 -13.38
C PRO A 23 -1.13 -15.40 -13.35
N PHE A 24 -1.65 -16.57 -12.98
CA PHE A 24 -0.84 -17.76 -12.68
C PHE A 24 -0.03 -18.30 -13.86
N PRO A 25 -0.56 -18.40 -15.10
CA PRO A 25 0.21 -18.83 -16.25
C PRO A 25 1.38 -17.92 -16.56
N THR A 26 1.17 -16.58 -16.49
CA THR A 26 2.24 -15.60 -16.70
C THR A 26 3.30 -15.69 -15.62
N HIS A 27 2.93 -15.83 -14.35
CA HIS A 27 3.88 -16.01 -13.26
C HIS A 27 4.70 -17.30 -13.45
N ALA A 28 4.11 -18.41 -13.89
CA ALA A 28 4.82 -19.63 -14.18
C ALA A 28 5.83 -19.43 -15.31
N ALA A 29 5.38 -18.83 -16.43
CA ALA A 29 6.25 -18.56 -17.58
C ALA A 29 7.46 -17.66 -17.21
N LEU A 30 7.26 -16.64 -16.37
CA LEU A 30 8.35 -15.77 -15.91
C LEU A 30 9.35 -16.54 -15.03
N ARG A 31 8.89 -17.40 -14.13
CA ARG A 31 9.77 -18.26 -13.31
C ARG A 31 10.59 -19.24 -14.14
N ASP A 32 9.95 -19.83 -15.15
CA ASP A 32 10.60 -20.81 -16.03
C ASP A 32 11.62 -20.15 -16.98
N ALA A 33 11.34 -18.92 -17.44
CA ALA A 33 12.21 -18.19 -18.32
C ALA A 33 13.59 -17.90 -17.71
N GLY A 34 13.67 -17.60 -16.41
CA GLY A 34 14.97 -17.38 -15.77
C GLY A 34 14.87 -16.63 -14.43
N PRO A 35 16.02 -16.44 -13.76
CA PRO A 35 16.09 -15.70 -12.50
C PRO A 35 15.76 -14.22 -12.65
N VAL A 36 16.10 -13.61 -13.81
CA VAL A 36 15.80 -12.23 -14.17
C VAL A 36 15.30 -12.21 -15.61
N VAL A 37 14.18 -11.53 -15.84
CA VAL A 37 13.53 -11.43 -17.15
C VAL A 37 13.31 -9.95 -17.49
N ARG A 38 13.66 -9.53 -18.71
CA ARG A 38 13.31 -8.19 -19.17
C ARG A 38 11.89 -8.16 -19.70
N LEU A 39 11.05 -7.30 -19.14
CA LEU A 39 9.72 -7.01 -19.67
C LEU A 39 9.85 -5.88 -20.70
N SER A 40 9.84 -6.25 -21.99
CA SER A 40 10.16 -5.33 -23.09
C SER A 40 9.14 -4.20 -23.25
N ARG A 41 7.90 -4.42 -22.85
CA ARG A 41 6.81 -3.43 -22.93
C ARG A 41 7.10 -2.17 -22.10
N TYR A 42 7.70 -2.35 -20.94
CA TYR A 42 7.96 -1.27 -19.97
C TYR A 42 9.44 -0.98 -19.80
N ASP A 43 10.30 -1.71 -20.50
CA ASP A 43 11.75 -1.64 -20.36
C ASP A 43 12.24 -1.78 -18.91
N ILE A 44 11.66 -2.74 -18.19
CA ILE A 44 11.97 -3.04 -16.80
C ILE A 44 12.47 -4.48 -16.63
N TRP A 45 13.11 -4.74 -15.51
CA TRP A 45 13.53 -6.06 -15.09
C TRP A 45 12.53 -6.66 -14.11
N ALA A 46 12.18 -7.93 -14.30
CA ALA A 46 11.31 -8.69 -13.41
C ALA A 46 12.06 -9.87 -12.80
N VAL A 47 11.81 -10.10 -11.53
CA VAL A 47 12.21 -11.30 -10.79
C VAL A 47 10.94 -11.99 -10.29
N ALA A 48 10.81 -13.30 -10.55
CA ALA A 48 9.61 -14.07 -10.23
C ALA A 48 9.88 -15.29 -9.35
N ARG A 49 11.14 -15.64 -9.10
CA ARG A 49 11.55 -16.76 -8.23
C ARG A 49 11.76 -16.25 -6.80
N TYR A 50 11.47 -17.11 -5.83
CA TYR A 50 11.53 -16.76 -4.41
C TYR A 50 12.90 -16.19 -3.99
N GLU A 51 14.00 -16.84 -4.37
CA GLU A 51 15.35 -16.43 -3.96
C GLU A 51 15.72 -15.05 -4.48
N GLU A 52 15.43 -14.77 -5.76
CA GLU A 52 15.71 -13.48 -6.38
C GLU A 52 14.84 -12.38 -5.79
N VAL A 53 13.55 -12.64 -5.59
CA VAL A 53 12.63 -11.70 -4.94
C VAL A 53 13.09 -11.40 -3.51
N TYR A 54 13.40 -12.45 -2.73
CA TYR A 54 13.87 -12.31 -1.35
C TYR A 54 15.15 -11.47 -1.25
N ARG A 55 16.14 -11.73 -2.13
CA ARG A 55 17.39 -10.96 -2.17
C ARG A 55 17.15 -9.50 -2.59
N THR A 56 16.38 -9.28 -3.65
CA THR A 56 16.08 -7.93 -4.16
C THR A 56 15.39 -7.08 -3.09
N LEU A 57 14.42 -7.63 -2.36
CA LEU A 57 13.70 -6.90 -1.32
C LEU A 57 14.55 -6.57 -0.08
N ARG A 58 15.68 -7.23 0.11
CA ARG A 58 16.59 -6.98 1.25
C ARG A 58 17.80 -6.11 0.91
N ASP A 59 18.15 -6.03 -0.35
CA ASP A 59 19.32 -5.30 -0.84
C ASP A 59 18.92 -3.88 -1.26
N TRP A 60 18.55 -3.05 -0.28
CA TRP A 60 18.14 -1.66 -0.53
C TRP A 60 19.28 -0.79 -1.07
N GLU A 61 20.55 -1.15 -0.83
CA GLU A 61 21.71 -0.42 -1.36
C GLU A 61 21.80 -0.53 -2.88
N THR A 62 21.44 -1.70 -3.43
CA THR A 62 21.37 -1.93 -4.89
C THR A 62 20.01 -1.55 -5.47
N PHE A 63 18.92 -1.89 -4.78
CA PHE A 63 17.53 -1.72 -5.22
C PHE A 63 16.81 -0.69 -4.36
N THR A 64 17.19 0.59 -4.55
CA THR A 64 16.65 1.71 -3.78
C THR A 64 15.15 1.91 -3.98
N SER A 65 14.40 2.12 -2.90
CA SER A 65 12.99 2.55 -2.92
C SER A 65 12.84 4.07 -3.03
N ALA A 66 13.90 4.85 -2.74
CA ALA A 66 13.84 6.31 -2.73
C ALA A 66 13.63 6.96 -4.12
N ARG A 67 13.58 6.16 -5.18
CA ARG A 67 13.26 6.62 -6.54
C ARG A 67 11.83 6.29 -6.97
N GLY A 68 11.01 5.79 -6.06
CA GLY A 68 9.67 5.28 -6.32
C GLY A 68 9.60 3.76 -6.23
N VAL A 69 8.45 3.25 -5.85
CA VAL A 69 8.17 1.81 -5.72
C VAL A 69 7.24 1.27 -6.83
N GLY A 70 6.87 2.12 -7.76
CA GLY A 70 6.13 1.79 -8.99
C GLY A 70 7.02 1.88 -10.24
N LEU A 71 6.39 1.99 -11.40
CA LEU A 71 7.10 2.17 -12.67
C LEU A 71 7.72 3.56 -12.84
N SER A 72 7.17 4.57 -12.17
CA SER A 72 7.66 5.96 -12.22
C SER A 72 8.96 6.12 -11.44
N ASP A 73 9.95 6.73 -12.10
CA ASP A 73 11.23 7.11 -11.47
C ASP A 73 11.18 8.59 -11.04
N PHE A 74 11.05 8.85 -9.74
CA PHE A 74 10.93 10.20 -9.17
C PHE A 74 12.13 11.12 -9.41
N LYS A 75 13.23 10.61 -9.91
CA LYS A 75 14.34 11.44 -10.40
C LYS A 75 14.15 11.92 -11.85
N LYS A 76 13.26 11.29 -12.60
CA LYS A 76 13.00 11.60 -14.01
C LYS A 76 11.68 12.34 -14.21
N GLU A 77 10.70 12.07 -13.36
CA GLU A 77 9.35 12.64 -13.45
C GLU A 77 8.80 12.94 -12.06
N PRO A 78 7.99 13.99 -11.89
CA PRO A 78 7.39 14.32 -10.60
C PRO A 78 6.38 13.22 -10.20
N PRO A 79 6.38 12.82 -8.93
CA PRO A 79 5.38 11.87 -8.44
C PRO A 79 3.97 12.51 -8.47
N TRP A 80 2.96 11.70 -8.74
CA TRP A 80 1.57 12.15 -8.75
C TRP A 80 1.04 12.55 -7.35
N ARG A 81 1.70 12.09 -6.30
CA ARG A 81 1.44 12.43 -4.88
C ARG A 81 2.74 12.71 -4.14
N LEU A 82 2.64 13.27 -2.95
CA LEU A 82 3.80 13.31 -2.05
C LEU A 82 4.29 11.88 -1.76
N PRO A 83 5.58 11.59 -1.93
CA PRO A 83 6.15 10.29 -1.62
C PRO A 83 5.86 9.85 -0.19
N SER A 84 5.70 8.57 0.02
CA SER A 84 5.55 7.99 1.35
C SER A 84 6.89 8.00 2.08
N LEU A 85 6.89 8.43 3.34
CA LEU A 85 8.08 8.40 4.19
C LEU A 85 8.46 6.98 4.62
N LEU A 86 7.62 6.00 4.29
CA LEU A 86 7.83 4.59 4.62
C LEU A 86 8.13 3.75 3.38
N LEU A 87 7.40 3.95 2.28
CA LEU A 87 7.57 3.14 1.06
C LEU A 87 8.71 3.65 0.18
N GLU A 88 8.84 4.97 0.06
CA GLU A 88 9.70 5.62 -0.94
C GLU A 88 10.91 6.29 -0.27
N THR A 89 11.46 5.62 0.74
CA THR A 89 12.68 6.03 1.45
C THR A 89 13.54 4.82 1.79
N ASP A 90 14.82 5.06 1.98
CA ASP A 90 15.80 4.03 2.36
C ASP A 90 16.41 4.33 3.76
N PRO A 91 17.09 3.38 4.40
CA PRO A 91 17.87 3.64 5.60
C PRO A 91 18.90 4.77 5.43
N PRO A 92 19.21 5.56 6.47
CA PRO A 92 18.71 5.46 7.85
C PRO A 92 17.37 6.16 8.07
N PHE A 93 16.87 6.92 7.09
CA PHE A 93 15.62 7.68 7.24
C PHE A 93 14.42 6.75 7.41
N HIS A 94 14.29 5.73 6.56
CA HIS A 94 13.27 4.69 6.66
C HIS A 94 13.21 4.09 8.08
N ASP A 95 14.38 3.74 8.66
CA ASP A 95 14.44 3.06 9.95
C ASP A 95 13.91 3.93 11.10
N ARG A 96 14.15 5.25 11.03
CA ARG A 96 13.59 6.19 12.00
C ARG A 96 12.07 6.18 11.98
N ILE A 97 11.47 6.28 10.80
CA ILE A 97 10.01 6.25 10.62
C ILE A 97 9.44 4.90 11.02
N ARG A 98 10.06 3.81 10.55
CA ARG A 98 9.64 2.44 10.86
C ARG A 98 9.67 2.13 12.35
N LYS A 99 10.64 2.67 13.09
CA LYS A 99 10.73 2.52 14.54
C LYS A 99 9.51 3.10 15.25
N VAL A 100 9.03 4.27 14.85
CA VAL A 100 7.80 4.87 15.39
C VAL A 100 6.61 3.94 15.14
N LEU A 101 6.43 3.49 13.90
CA LEU A 101 5.33 2.59 13.54
C LEU A 101 5.41 1.25 14.28
N ASN A 102 6.58 0.65 14.43
CA ASN A 102 6.73 -0.62 15.17
C ASN A 102 6.36 -0.49 16.64
N ARG A 103 6.54 0.70 17.25
CA ARG A 103 6.09 0.98 18.61
C ARG A 103 4.56 1.09 18.66
N VAL A 104 3.97 1.88 17.78
CA VAL A 104 2.53 2.10 17.71
C VAL A 104 1.80 0.79 17.39
N LEU A 105 2.28 0.05 16.41
CA LEU A 105 1.73 -1.26 15.99
C LEU A 105 2.35 -2.42 16.77
N SER A 106 2.58 -2.24 18.07
CA SER A 106 3.19 -3.26 18.92
C SER A 106 2.32 -4.52 19.04
N PRO A 107 2.89 -5.69 19.39
CA PRO A 107 2.10 -6.90 19.62
C PRO A 107 0.98 -6.73 20.66
N SER A 108 1.20 -5.89 21.67
CA SER A 108 0.20 -5.57 22.69
C SER A 108 -0.97 -4.79 22.10
N ALA A 109 -0.69 -3.76 21.30
CA ALA A 109 -1.72 -2.99 20.59
C ALA A 109 -2.52 -3.89 19.64
N MET A 110 -1.85 -4.77 18.89
CA MET A 110 -2.51 -5.73 18.01
C MET A 110 -3.39 -6.73 18.75
N LYS A 111 -3.01 -7.14 19.96
CA LYS A 111 -3.85 -8.02 20.79
C LYS A 111 -5.16 -7.33 21.19
N THR A 112 -5.11 -6.07 21.59
CA THR A 112 -6.31 -5.28 21.93
C THR A 112 -7.24 -5.11 20.72
N LEU A 113 -6.66 -4.84 19.54
CA LEU A 113 -7.45 -4.72 18.32
C LEU A 113 -8.13 -6.02 17.90
N ARG A 114 -7.49 -7.16 18.14
CA ARG A 114 -8.04 -8.47 17.74
C ARG A 114 -9.46 -8.69 18.31
N GLU A 115 -9.69 -8.36 19.57
CA GLU A 115 -10.98 -8.54 20.22
C GLU A 115 -12.05 -7.63 19.59
N ARG A 116 -11.69 -6.36 19.33
CA ARG A 116 -12.60 -5.40 18.67
C ARG A 116 -12.90 -5.83 17.23
N PHE A 117 -11.91 -6.29 16.50
CA PHE A 117 -12.08 -6.75 15.12
C PHE A 117 -12.91 -8.04 15.06
N ALA A 118 -12.70 -8.97 15.98
CA ALA A 118 -13.52 -10.18 16.07
C ALA A 118 -15.00 -9.83 16.31
N ALA A 119 -15.29 -8.96 17.27
CA ALA A 119 -16.66 -8.53 17.56
C ALA A 119 -17.31 -7.82 16.35
N ALA A 120 -16.56 -6.99 15.62
CA ALA A 120 -17.05 -6.33 14.41
C ALA A 120 -17.29 -7.34 13.27
N ALA A 121 -16.43 -8.35 13.14
CA ALA A 121 -16.59 -9.42 12.15
C ALA A 121 -17.84 -10.26 12.46
N ASP A 122 -18.03 -10.66 13.71
CA ASP A 122 -19.22 -11.41 14.15
C ASP A 122 -20.50 -10.63 13.86
N ALA A 123 -20.54 -9.33 14.20
CA ALA A 123 -21.69 -8.49 13.94
C ALA A 123 -21.99 -8.34 12.43
N LEU A 124 -20.96 -8.20 11.59
CA LEU A 124 -21.14 -8.13 10.14
C LEU A 124 -21.65 -9.45 9.57
N VAL A 125 -21.08 -10.58 10.01
CA VAL A 125 -21.52 -11.91 9.57
C VAL A 125 -22.96 -12.16 9.98
N ASP A 126 -23.36 -11.81 11.21
CA ASP A 126 -24.74 -11.93 11.67
C ASP A 126 -25.73 -11.12 10.81
N GLN A 127 -25.33 -9.94 10.34
CA GLN A 127 -26.14 -9.16 9.41
C GLN A 127 -26.25 -9.83 8.03
N LEU A 128 -25.15 -10.36 7.50
CA LEU A 128 -25.14 -11.03 6.20
C LEU A 128 -25.97 -12.32 6.20
N LEU A 129 -25.96 -13.05 7.31
CA LEU A 129 -26.75 -14.29 7.49
C LEU A 129 -28.27 -14.07 7.54
N GLN A 130 -28.74 -12.81 7.65
CA GLN A 130 -30.18 -12.51 7.56
C GLN A 130 -30.72 -12.56 6.11
N ARG A 131 -29.84 -12.78 5.12
CA ARG A 131 -30.17 -12.80 3.70
C ARG A 131 -29.68 -14.08 3.06
N ASP A 132 -30.40 -14.52 2.01
CA ASP A 132 -30.03 -15.72 1.24
C ASP A 132 -28.78 -15.50 0.38
N THR A 133 -28.57 -14.26 -0.06
CA THR A 133 -27.44 -13.88 -0.94
C THR A 133 -26.94 -12.48 -0.61
N PHE A 134 -25.66 -12.24 -0.81
CA PHE A 134 -25.02 -10.92 -0.71
C PHE A 134 -23.87 -10.78 -1.70
N ASP A 135 -23.49 -9.55 -2.04
CA ASP A 135 -22.29 -9.29 -2.82
C ASP A 135 -21.08 -9.23 -1.88
N ALA A 136 -20.19 -10.20 -2.01
CA ALA A 136 -19.05 -10.33 -1.11
C ALA A 136 -18.02 -9.18 -1.24
N VAL A 137 -17.95 -8.48 -2.37
CA VAL A 137 -16.99 -7.38 -2.53
C VAL A 137 -17.42 -6.16 -1.70
N PRO A 138 -18.53 -5.47 -1.98
CA PRO A 138 -18.91 -4.29 -1.21
C PRO A 138 -19.38 -4.62 0.20
N GLU A 139 -20.06 -5.76 0.41
CA GLU A 139 -20.74 -6.03 1.66
C GLU A 139 -19.90 -6.79 2.70
N LEU A 140 -18.77 -7.37 2.31
CA LEU A 140 -17.82 -8.04 3.20
C LEU A 140 -16.41 -7.46 3.06
N SER A 141 -15.82 -7.54 1.85
CA SER A 141 -14.41 -7.22 1.65
C SER A 141 -14.10 -5.73 1.80
N GLU A 142 -15.02 -4.84 1.46
CA GLU A 142 -14.92 -3.39 1.66
C GLU A 142 -15.50 -2.97 3.01
N ALA A 143 -16.66 -3.49 3.37
CA ALA A 143 -17.39 -3.09 4.58
C ALA A 143 -16.60 -3.36 5.86
N PHE A 144 -15.97 -4.54 5.98
CA PHE A 144 -15.24 -4.91 7.19
C PHE A 144 -14.02 -4.02 7.46
N PRO A 145 -13.07 -3.84 6.53
CA PRO A 145 -11.94 -2.94 6.74
C PRO A 145 -12.35 -1.50 7.02
N LEU A 146 -13.37 -0.98 6.31
CA LEU A 146 -13.89 0.38 6.53
C LEU A 146 -14.56 0.56 7.91
N ALA A 147 -15.10 -0.52 8.48
CA ALA A 147 -15.66 -0.48 9.82
C ALA A 147 -14.59 -0.44 10.91
N VAL A 148 -13.50 -1.22 10.76
CA VAL A 148 -12.57 -1.47 11.88
C VAL A 148 -11.28 -0.66 11.82
N PHE A 149 -10.71 -0.48 10.64
CA PHE A 149 -9.37 0.10 10.51
C PHE A 149 -9.33 1.61 10.76
N PRO A 150 -10.28 2.42 10.23
CA PRO A 150 -10.34 3.84 10.54
C PRO A 150 -10.52 4.13 12.04
N ASP A 151 -11.31 3.30 12.75
CA ASP A 151 -11.45 3.40 14.20
C ASP A 151 -10.12 3.17 14.93
N ALA A 152 -9.33 2.19 14.49
CA ALA A 152 -8.02 1.91 15.08
C ALA A 152 -7.03 3.07 14.88
N ILE A 153 -7.14 3.80 13.78
CA ILE A 153 -6.35 5.01 13.53
C ILE A 153 -6.86 6.20 14.35
N GLY A 154 -8.14 6.20 14.71
CA GLY A 154 -8.80 7.29 15.39
C GLY A 154 -9.51 8.26 14.44
N MET A 155 -9.90 7.80 13.24
CA MET A 155 -10.64 8.62 12.29
C MET A 155 -12.12 8.74 12.67
N PRO A 156 -12.74 9.90 12.44
CA PRO A 156 -14.17 10.08 12.69
C PRO A 156 -15.03 9.17 11.78
N PRO A 157 -16.26 8.85 12.16
CA PRO A 157 -17.10 7.89 11.43
C PRO A 157 -17.61 8.40 10.07
N GLY A 158 -17.51 9.68 9.77
CA GLY A 158 -18.03 10.27 8.52
C GLY A 158 -17.12 10.05 7.31
N GLU A 159 -17.73 9.89 6.14
CA GLU A 159 -17.08 9.93 4.81
C GLU A 159 -15.95 8.89 4.58
N ARG A 160 -15.90 7.82 5.35
CA ARG A 160 -14.86 6.76 5.25
C ARG A 160 -14.85 6.05 3.89
N HIS A 161 -15.94 6.12 3.13
CA HIS A 161 -16.01 5.62 1.77
C HIS A 161 -14.95 6.26 0.85
N ASN A 162 -14.41 7.44 1.20
CA ASN A 162 -13.28 8.07 0.48
C ASN A 162 -11.99 7.23 0.51
N LEU A 163 -11.85 6.29 1.46
CA LEU A 163 -10.70 5.38 1.48
C LEU A 163 -10.69 4.43 0.27
N LEU A 164 -11.84 4.08 -0.30
CA LEU A 164 -11.92 3.20 -1.47
C LEU A 164 -11.33 3.85 -2.73
N PRO A 165 -11.79 5.03 -3.20
CA PRO A 165 -11.18 5.69 -4.36
C PRO A 165 -9.72 6.12 -4.08
N TYR A 166 -9.37 6.47 -2.83
CA TYR A 166 -7.98 6.74 -2.45
C TYR A 166 -7.10 5.50 -2.65
N GLY A 167 -7.49 4.35 -2.08
CA GLY A 167 -6.77 3.10 -2.23
C GLY A 167 -6.69 2.65 -3.69
N ASN A 168 -7.80 2.75 -4.44
CA ASN A 168 -7.83 2.44 -5.85
C ASN A 168 -6.79 3.26 -6.64
N MET A 169 -6.71 4.57 -6.40
CA MET A 169 -5.70 5.43 -7.03
C MET A 169 -4.28 5.05 -6.61
N VAL A 170 -4.04 4.81 -5.31
CA VAL A 170 -2.70 4.44 -4.80
C VAL A 170 -2.19 3.17 -5.50
N PHE A 171 -2.99 2.11 -5.55
CA PHE A 171 -2.57 0.84 -6.15
C PHE A 171 -2.38 0.95 -7.67
N ASN A 172 -3.26 1.63 -8.38
CA ASN A 172 -3.14 1.78 -9.83
C ASN A 172 -1.99 2.72 -10.24
N SER A 173 -1.52 3.58 -9.35
CA SER A 173 -0.38 4.47 -9.61
C SER A 173 0.98 3.76 -9.59
N PHE A 174 1.08 2.53 -9.09
CA PHE A 174 2.31 1.75 -9.17
C PHE A 174 2.55 1.17 -10.57
N GLY A 175 1.51 1.04 -11.37
CA GLY A 175 1.53 0.58 -12.75
C GLY A 175 1.73 1.69 -13.77
N PRO A 176 1.53 1.37 -15.05
CA PRO A 176 1.54 2.35 -16.14
C PRO A 176 0.26 3.20 -16.11
N HIS A 177 0.29 4.34 -16.80
CA HIS A 177 -0.89 5.19 -17.01
C HIS A 177 -1.85 4.56 -18.04
N ASN A 178 -2.35 3.37 -17.74
CA ASN A 178 -3.34 2.63 -18.51
C ASN A 178 -4.77 2.99 -18.10
N ASP A 179 -5.77 2.25 -18.62
CA ASP A 179 -7.18 2.49 -18.30
C ASP A 179 -7.48 2.40 -16.80
N PHE A 180 -6.83 1.48 -16.06
CA PHE A 180 -7.00 1.37 -14.61
C PHE A 180 -6.56 2.63 -13.87
N PHE A 181 -5.43 3.21 -14.29
CA PHE A 181 -4.94 4.46 -13.72
C PHE A 181 -5.88 5.62 -14.06
N ILE A 182 -6.33 5.71 -15.33
CA ILE A 182 -7.22 6.77 -15.80
C ILE A 182 -8.56 6.72 -15.07
N ASP A 183 -9.15 5.52 -14.95
CA ASP A 183 -10.41 5.30 -14.24
C ASP A 183 -10.27 5.67 -12.75
N ALA A 184 -9.18 5.25 -12.10
CA ALA A 184 -8.92 5.57 -10.69
C ALA A 184 -8.69 7.07 -10.45
N ALA A 185 -8.05 7.77 -11.39
CA ALA A 185 -7.75 9.20 -11.29
C ALA A 185 -9.01 10.08 -11.32
N HIS A 186 -10.11 9.60 -11.91
CA HIS A 186 -11.36 10.35 -12.01
C HIS A 186 -11.90 10.77 -10.64
N ASP A 187 -11.89 9.88 -9.66
CA ASP A 187 -12.44 10.11 -8.31
C ASP A 187 -11.36 10.36 -7.24
N ALA A 188 -10.10 10.40 -7.65
CA ALA A 188 -8.98 10.46 -6.71
C ALA A 188 -8.83 11.79 -5.98
N ALA A 189 -9.05 12.93 -6.66
CA ALA A 189 -8.72 14.24 -6.11
C ALA A 189 -9.48 14.58 -4.81
N PRO A 190 -10.83 14.43 -4.72
CA PRO A 190 -11.54 14.67 -3.47
C PRO A 190 -11.16 13.68 -2.37
N ALA A 191 -10.95 12.39 -2.72
CA ALA A 191 -10.52 11.37 -1.78
C ALA A 191 -9.14 11.65 -1.20
N MET A 192 -8.18 12.07 -2.02
CA MET A 192 -6.84 12.47 -1.56
C MET A 192 -6.89 13.68 -0.63
N ALA A 193 -7.67 14.70 -0.95
CA ALA A 193 -7.84 15.88 -0.10
C ALA A 193 -8.46 15.51 1.25
N TRP A 194 -9.44 14.61 1.25
CA TRP A 194 -10.06 14.09 2.46
C TRP A 194 -9.06 13.30 3.32
N VAL A 195 -8.33 12.36 2.74
CA VAL A 195 -7.29 11.57 3.46
C VAL A 195 -6.21 12.48 4.04
N GLN A 196 -5.77 13.50 3.30
CA GLN A 196 -4.81 14.46 3.79
C GLN A 196 -5.35 15.25 5.00
N ALA A 197 -6.61 15.67 4.96
CA ALA A 197 -7.27 16.36 6.07
C ALA A 197 -7.41 15.41 7.28
N GLN A 198 -7.88 14.18 7.08
CA GLN A 198 -8.06 13.21 8.17
C GLN A 198 -6.74 12.73 8.79
N SER A 199 -5.62 12.90 8.10
CA SER A 199 -4.30 12.57 8.67
C SER A 199 -3.78 13.62 9.66
N GLN A 200 -4.43 14.81 9.78
CA GLN A 200 -4.03 15.86 10.70
C GLN A 200 -4.46 15.54 12.15
N ARG A 201 -3.62 15.90 13.13
CA ARG A 201 -3.90 15.63 14.55
C ARG A 201 -5.27 16.12 15.02
N ALA A 202 -5.69 17.29 14.55
CA ALA A 202 -6.96 17.90 14.94
C ALA A 202 -8.21 17.11 14.51
N ASN A 203 -8.06 16.19 13.55
CA ASN A 203 -9.14 15.39 13.00
C ASN A 203 -9.10 13.93 13.48
N LEU A 204 -8.23 13.61 14.43
CA LEU A 204 -8.05 12.28 14.99
C LEU A 204 -8.47 12.25 16.46
N SER A 205 -9.04 11.15 16.90
CA SER A 205 -9.32 10.92 18.32
C SER A 205 -8.03 10.82 19.15
N ASP A 206 -8.15 10.89 20.48
CA ASP A 206 -6.99 10.85 21.37
C ASP A 206 -6.44 9.44 21.63
N ASP A 207 -7.20 8.40 21.31
CA ASP A 207 -6.96 6.99 21.66
C ASP A 207 -6.62 6.10 20.47
N GLY A 208 -6.43 6.67 19.26
CA GLY A 208 -6.08 5.94 18.04
C GLY A 208 -4.59 5.95 17.72
N PHE A 209 -4.16 5.07 16.82
CA PHE A 209 -2.78 5.02 16.31
C PHE A 209 -2.32 6.36 15.73
N GLY A 210 -3.22 7.10 15.11
CA GLY A 210 -2.90 8.41 14.58
C GLY A 210 -2.45 9.39 15.66
N ALA A 211 -3.12 9.39 16.83
CA ALA A 211 -2.69 10.22 17.97
C ALA A 211 -1.31 9.80 18.51
N GLU A 212 -1.05 8.49 18.61
CA GLU A 212 0.25 7.97 19.05
C GLU A 212 1.38 8.33 18.08
N ILE A 213 1.11 8.31 16.76
CA ILE A 213 2.06 8.77 15.74
C ILE A 213 2.35 10.25 15.93
N HIS A 214 1.33 11.09 16.09
CA HIS A 214 1.52 12.51 16.33
C HIS A 214 2.23 12.82 17.66
N ALA A 215 2.07 12.00 18.70
CA ALA A 215 2.79 12.14 19.96
C ALA A 215 4.32 12.00 19.80
N ALA A 216 4.79 11.31 18.75
CA ALA A 216 6.21 11.20 18.44
C ALA A 216 6.87 12.55 18.05
N VAL A 217 6.10 13.58 17.76
CA VAL A 217 6.59 14.95 17.55
C VAL A 217 7.14 15.54 18.85
N ALA A 218 6.46 15.33 19.95
CA ALA A 218 6.90 15.83 21.27
C ALA A 218 8.22 15.20 21.75
N THR A 219 8.53 14.00 21.29
CA THR A 219 9.80 13.30 21.59
C THR A 219 10.90 13.58 20.57
N GLY A 220 10.62 14.35 19.51
CA GLY A 220 11.56 14.65 18.42
C GLY A 220 11.84 13.48 17.48
N GLU A 221 11.07 12.38 17.56
CA GLU A 221 11.20 11.24 16.65
C GLU A 221 10.59 11.54 15.26
N LEU A 222 9.57 12.40 15.22
CA LEU A 222 8.99 12.94 14.00
C LEU A 222 8.93 14.47 14.07
N THR A 223 8.92 15.12 12.91
CA THR A 223 8.54 16.52 12.79
C THR A 223 7.03 16.69 12.66
N GLU A 224 6.51 17.90 12.87
CA GLU A 224 5.09 18.23 12.65
C GLU A 224 4.64 17.93 11.20
N ALA A 225 5.52 18.12 10.23
CA ALA A 225 5.22 17.85 8.82
C ALA A 225 5.23 16.34 8.49
N GLU A 226 6.03 15.54 9.19
CA GLU A 226 6.15 14.10 8.96
C GLU A 226 4.99 13.31 9.58
N ALA A 227 4.50 13.69 10.76
CA ALA A 227 3.49 12.93 11.47
C ALA A 227 2.22 12.64 10.64
N PRO A 228 1.56 13.61 9.97
CA PRO A 228 0.41 13.33 9.12
C PRO A 228 0.77 12.46 7.89
N MET A 229 2.01 12.54 7.38
CA MET A 229 2.46 11.67 6.29
C MET A 229 2.61 10.22 6.75
N VAL A 230 3.05 10.00 7.98
CA VAL A 230 3.14 8.65 8.58
C VAL A 230 1.75 8.10 8.86
N VAL A 231 0.81 8.89 9.36
CA VAL A 231 -0.62 8.48 9.50
C VAL A 231 -1.19 8.07 8.14
N ARG A 232 -0.99 8.89 7.10
CA ARG A 232 -1.42 8.58 5.74
C ARG A 232 -0.85 7.25 5.22
N SER A 233 0.36 6.86 5.65
CA SER A 233 0.97 5.58 5.24
C SER A 233 0.27 4.35 5.82
N LEU A 234 -0.67 4.53 6.76
CA LEU A 234 -1.52 3.48 7.30
C LEU A 234 -2.88 3.41 6.58
N LEU A 235 -3.23 4.40 5.79
CA LEU A 235 -4.48 4.52 5.03
C LEU A 235 -4.29 4.07 3.58
#